data_e1c2a75adfff4f85220384903f5db6a9
#
_entry.id   e1c2a75adfff4f85220384903f5db6a9
#
_cell.length_a   1.000
_cell.length_b   1.000
_cell.length_c   1.000
_cell.angle_alpha   90.00
_cell.angle_beta   90.00
_cell.angle_gamma   90.00
#
_symmetry.space_group_name_H-M   'P 1'
#
loop_
_entity.id
_entity.type
_entity.pdbx_description
1 polymer ?
#
loop_
_entity_poly.entity_id
_entity_poly.type
_entity_poly.pdbx_seq_one_letter_code
_entity_poly.pdbx_strand_id
1 'polypeptide(L)'
;MPNTLVVSTFGCPFSEFEMMVKKVDKEQGYVFCSELEIIKVNEHKAMILMNCSDLEKFGAMLEQPELKQWDIDKNFVDTVYSLELIE
;
A
#
# COMPACT_ATOMS: atom_id res chain seq x y z
N MET A 1 -14.12 3.16 -8.56
CA MET A 1 -14.43 2.06 -7.64
C MET A 1 -13.16 1.30 -7.26
N PRO A 2 -12.87 1.07 -5.99
CA PRO A 2 -11.67 0.36 -5.60
C PRO A 2 -11.67 -1.09 -6.12
N ASN A 3 -10.53 -1.53 -6.63
CA ASN A 3 -10.36 -2.91 -7.09
C ASN A 3 -9.24 -3.65 -6.35
N THR A 4 -8.56 -2.96 -5.44
CA THR A 4 -7.40 -3.52 -4.73
C THR A 4 -7.46 -3.16 -3.26
N LEU A 5 -7.19 -4.15 -2.41
CA LEU A 5 -7.04 -3.97 -0.96
C LEU A 5 -5.66 -4.47 -0.56
N VAL A 6 -4.91 -3.64 0.14
CA VAL A 6 -3.64 -4.05 0.75
C VAL A 6 -3.82 -4.05 2.25
N VAL A 7 -3.50 -5.16 2.90
CA VAL A 7 -3.46 -5.26 4.35
C VAL A 7 -2.00 -5.24 4.76
N SER A 8 -1.62 -4.24 5.54
CA SER A 8 -0.22 -4.04 5.94
C SER A 8 -0.07 -4.11 7.44
N THR A 9 0.97 -4.83 7.89
CA THR A 9 1.43 -4.79 9.29
C THR A 9 2.85 -4.26 9.31
N PHE A 10 3.22 -3.57 10.38
CA PHE A 10 4.52 -2.88 10.44
C PHE A 10 4.96 -2.66 11.89
N GLY A 11 6.27 -2.53 12.09
CA GLY A 11 6.85 -2.28 13.41
C GLY A 11 6.90 -0.82 13.80
N CYS A 12 6.81 0.11 12.81
CA CYS A 12 6.83 1.55 13.07
C CYS A 12 5.43 2.06 13.49
N PRO A 13 5.32 3.29 14.01
CA PRO A 13 4.02 3.90 14.28
C PRO A 13 3.22 4.12 13.00
N PHE A 14 1.89 4.11 13.09
CA PHE A 14 1.00 4.32 11.95
C PHE A 14 1.30 5.62 11.20
N SER A 15 1.60 6.71 11.92
CA SER A 15 1.89 8.00 11.28
C SER A 15 3.08 7.93 10.32
N GLU A 16 4.09 7.15 10.66
CA GLU A 16 5.25 6.94 9.80
C GLU A 16 4.87 6.12 8.56
N PHE A 17 4.09 5.05 8.76
CA PHE A 17 3.56 4.25 7.65
C PHE A 17 2.75 5.12 6.68
N GLU A 18 1.84 5.93 7.21
CA GLU A 18 1.00 6.82 6.40
C GLU A 18 1.85 7.79 5.57
N MET A 19 2.87 8.39 6.18
CA MET A 19 3.80 9.27 5.46
C MET A 19 4.50 8.56 4.31
N MET A 20 4.96 7.34 4.55
CA MET A 20 5.67 6.56 3.55
C MET A 20 4.76 6.18 2.38
N VAL A 21 3.53 5.77 2.66
CA VAL A 21 2.54 5.45 1.62
C VAL A 21 2.23 6.67 0.77
N LYS A 22 1.99 7.82 1.40
CA LYS A 22 1.71 9.06 0.67
C LYS A 22 2.88 9.51 -0.18
N LYS A 23 4.10 9.32 0.31
CA LYS A 23 5.32 9.64 -0.44
C LYS A 23 5.42 8.79 -1.71
N VAL A 24 5.24 7.48 -1.58
CA VAL A 24 5.32 6.55 -2.71
C VAL A 24 4.22 6.87 -3.73
N ASP A 25 3.02 7.13 -3.27
CA ASP A 25 1.90 7.49 -4.14
C ASP A 25 2.20 8.78 -4.93
N LYS A 26 2.71 9.80 -4.24
CA LYS A 26 3.03 11.09 -4.86
C LYS A 26 4.16 10.97 -5.88
N GLU A 27 5.16 10.13 -5.60
CA GLU A 27 6.35 10.01 -6.47
C GLU A 27 6.12 9.09 -7.66
N GLN A 28 5.36 8.01 -7.51
CA GLN A 28 5.21 7.02 -8.56
C GLN A 28 3.86 6.30 -8.60
N GLY A 29 3.21 6.10 -7.46
CA GLY A 29 1.97 5.31 -7.42
C GLY A 29 0.80 5.96 -8.16
N TYR A 30 0.72 7.28 -8.17
CA TYR A 30 -0.38 8.03 -8.79
C TYR A 30 -0.57 7.71 -10.28
N VAL A 31 0.47 7.22 -10.95
CA VAL A 31 0.42 6.89 -12.38
C VAL A 31 -0.57 5.76 -12.67
N PHE A 32 -0.65 4.78 -11.77
CA PHE A 32 -1.52 3.62 -11.96
C PHE A 32 -2.44 3.34 -10.76
N CYS A 33 -2.36 4.13 -9.70
CA CYS A 33 -3.24 4.03 -8.53
C CYS A 33 -4.06 5.30 -8.37
N SER A 34 -5.35 5.15 -8.11
CA SER A 34 -6.26 6.26 -7.84
C SER A 34 -7.20 5.88 -6.72
N GLU A 35 -7.96 6.85 -6.20
CA GLU A 35 -8.93 6.61 -5.13
C GLU A 35 -8.30 6.00 -3.88
N LEU A 36 -7.07 6.40 -3.57
CA LEU A 36 -6.32 5.85 -2.45
C LEU A 36 -6.94 6.25 -1.11
N GLU A 37 -7.29 5.27 -0.29
CA GLU A 37 -7.74 5.48 1.07
C GLU A 37 -6.91 4.65 2.02
N ILE A 38 -6.41 5.28 3.08
CA ILE A 38 -5.63 4.61 4.13
C ILE A 38 -6.51 4.48 5.37
N ILE A 39 -6.72 3.26 5.82
CA ILE A 39 -7.59 2.96 6.96
C ILE A 39 -6.72 2.42 8.09
N LYS A 40 -6.67 3.16 9.20
CA LYS A 40 -5.95 2.73 10.39
C LYS A 40 -6.76 1.66 11.12
N VAL A 41 -6.15 0.48 11.33
CA VAL A 41 -6.73 -0.56 12.17
C VAL A 41 -6.21 -0.41 13.61
N ASN A 42 -4.89 -0.27 13.75
CA ASN A 42 -4.24 0.06 15.02
C ASN A 42 -2.86 0.68 14.70
N GLU A 43 -2.03 0.91 15.71
CA GLU A 43 -0.72 1.54 15.52
C GLU A 43 0.23 0.76 14.63
N HIS A 44 0.00 -0.54 14.45
CA HIS A 44 0.89 -1.43 13.69
C HIS A 44 0.18 -2.19 12.58
N LYS A 45 -1.04 -1.78 12.22
CA LYS A 45 -1.80 -2.41 11.15
C LYS A 45 -2.69 -1.40 10.45
N ALA A 46 -2.70 -1.45 9.13
CA ALA A 46 -3.53 -0.58 8.30
C ALA A 46 -4.02 -1.32 7.07
N MET A 47 -5.05 -0.78 6.44
CA MET A 47 -5.55 -1.24 5.15
C MET A 47 -5.49 -0.08 4.18
N ILE A 48 -5.20 -0.39 2.92
CA ILE A 48 -5.20 0.59 1.84
C ILE A 48 -6.19 0.12 0.78
N LEU A 49 -7.21 0.94 0.51
CA LEU A 49 -8.12 0.73 -0.60
C LEU A 49 -7.68 1.62 -1.75
N MET A 50 -7.65 1.08 -2.95
CA MET A 50 -7.30 1.85 -4.13
C MET A 50 -7.87 1.24 -5.39
N ASN A 51 -7.92 2.05 -6.46
CA ASN A 51 -8.19 1.57 -7.79
C ASN A 51 -6.86 1.51 -8.54
N CYS A 52 -6.42 0.30 -8.86
CA CYS A 52 -5.14 0.07 -9.54
C CYS A 52 -5.41 -0.35 -10.98
N SER A 53 -4.85 0.42 -11.94
CA SER A 53 -5.01 0.14 -13.36
C SER A 53 -4.01 -0.88 -13.90
N ASP A 54 -2.93 -1.14 -13.15
CA ASP A 54 -1.88 -2.07 -13.59
C ASP A 54 -1.23 -2.74 -12.37
N LEU A 55 -1.72 -3.93 -12.03
CA LEU A 55 -1.21 -4.70 -10.88
C LEU A 55 0.22 -5.18 -11.07
N GLU A 56 0.66 -5.41 -12.33
CA GLU A 56 2.05 -5.78 -12.59
C GLU A 56 3.00 -4.65 -12.22
N LYS A 57 2.65 -3.41 -12.62
CA LYS A 57 3.44 -2.24 -12.25
C LYS A 57 3.43 -1.98 -10.75
N PHE A 58 2.29 -2.21 -10.12
CA PHE A 58 2.18 -2.09 -8.66
C PHE A 58 3.12 -3.08 -7.96
N GLY A 59 3.10 -4.35 -8.38
CA GLY A 59 3.99 -5.37 -7.85
C GLY A 59 5.47 -5.04 -8.08
N ALA A 60 5.82 -4.57 -9.28
CA ALA A 60 7.18 -4.16 -9.61
C ALA A 60 7.64 -2.98 -8.73
N MET A 61 6.74 -2.03 -8.45
CA MET A 61 7.04 -0.92 -7.55
C MET A 61 7.41 -1.41 -6.15
N LEU A 62 6.65 -2.38 -5.61
CA LEU A 62 6.91 -2.94 -4.29
C LEU A 62 8.24 -3.71 -4.22
N GLU A 63 8.76 -4.16 -5.37
CA GLU A 63 10.04 -4.87 -5.44
C GLU A 63 11.25 -3.94 -5.54
N GLN A 64 11.06 -2.62 -5.62
CA GLN A 64 12.16 -1.66 -5.70
C GLN A 64 13.05 -1.75 -4.45
N PRO A 65 14.39 -1.58 -4.60
CA PRO A 65 15.31 -1.72 -3.47
C PRO A 65 14.98 -0.84 -2.27
N GLU A 66 14.52 0.39 -2.48
CA GLU A 66 14.14 1.31 -1.39
C GLU A 66 12.98 0.74 -0.57
N LEU A 67 11.94 0.23 -1.24
CA LEU A 67 10.79 -0.33 -0.56
C LEU A 67 11.11 -1.65 0.13
N LYS A 68 11.95 -2.47 -0.49
CA LYS A 68 12.45 -3.71 0.13
C LYS A 68 13.26 -3.40 1.38
N GLN A 69 14.04 -2.33 1.37
CA GLN A 69 14.79 -1.92 2.56
C GLN A 69 13.84 -1.49 3.69
N TRP A 70 12.76 -0.80 3.36
CA TRP A 70 11.72 -0.45 4.34
C TRP A 70 11.06 -1.69 4.94
N ASP A 71 10.80 -2.72 4.12
CA ASP A 71 10.24 -3.98 4.61
C ASP A 71 11.11 -4.59 5.71
N ILE A 72 12.44 -4.51 5.54
CA ILE A 72 13.40 -5.01 6.52
C ILE A 72 13.46 -4.07 7.73
N ASP A 73 13.68 -2.78 7.50
CA ASP A 73 13.91 -1.80 8.57
C ASP A 73 12.69 -1.58 9.45
N LYS A 74 11.49 -1.64 8.87
CA LYS A 74 10.22 -1.32 9.55
C LYS A 74 9.34 -2.54 9.78
N ASN A 75 9.81 -3.73 9.42
CA ASN A 75 9.04 -4.98 9.53
C ASN A 75 7.70 -4.90 8.79
N PHE A 76 7.70 -4.35 7.57
CA PHE A 76 6.50 -4.31 6.75
C PHE A 76 6.16 -5.69 6.22
N VAL A 77 4.91 -6.09 6.37
CA VAL A 77 4.34 -7.27 5.72
C VAL A 77 3.05 -6.84 5.04
N ASP A 78 3.03 -6.93 3.72
CA ASP A 78 1.89 -6.52 2.92
C ASP A 78 1.23 -7.74 2.27
N THR A 79 -0.10 -7.80 2.34
CA THR A 79 -0.89 -8.80 1.62
C THR A 79 -1.82 -8.06 0.68
N VAL A 80 -1.74 -8.38 -0.60
CA VAL A 80 -2.52 -7.69 -1.65
C VAL A 80 -3.67 -8.59 -2.09
N TYR A 81 -4.87 -8.03 -2.09
CA TYR A 81 -6.08 -8.71 -2.52
C TYR A 81 -6.71 -7.96 -3.68
N SER A 82 -7.29 -8.69 -4.63
CA SER A 82 -8.15 -8.08 -5.63
C SER A 82 -9.59 -8.09 -5.11
N LEU A 83 -10.34 -7.04 -5.45
CA LEU A 83 -11.73 -6.87 -5.02
C LEU A 83 -12.66 -6.99 -6.22
N GLU A 84 -13.77 -7.70 -6.04
CA GLU A 84 -14.82 -7.83 -7.03
C GLU A 84 -16.14 -7.35 -6.43
N LEU A 85 -16.89 -6.58 -7.22
CA LEU A 85 -18.24 -6.16 -6.81
C LEU A 85 -19.18 -7.35 -6.92
N ILE A 86 -19.89 -7.63 -5.85
CA ILE A 86 -20.93 -8.67 -5.80
C ILE A 86 -22.29 -7.98 -5.71
N GLU A 87 -23.13 -8.25 -6.68
CA GLU A 87 -24.49 -7.72 -6.73
C GLU A 87 -25.50 -8.83 -6.93
#